data_fd60f2e0a4dd6625f479d5448ad00e68
#
_entry.id   fd60f2e0a4dd6625f479d5448ad00e68
#
_cell.length_a   1.000
_cell.length_b   1.000
_cell.length_c   1.000
_cell.angle_alpha   90.00
_cell.angle_beta   90.00
_cell.angle_gamma   90.00
#
_symmetry.space_group_name_H-M   'P 1'
#
loop_
_entity.id
_entity.type
_entity.pdbx_description
1 polymer ?
#
loop_
_entity_poly.entity_id
_entity_poly.type
_entity_poly.pdbx_seq_one_letter_code
_entity_poly.pdbx_strand_id
1 'polypeptide(L)'
;MTTSARFVVLEDHPLVREALLGQLRGQFDEIAVTYSGHSVADAAAAISGLGADCIILDLDLGDGRNPVANVLDLVETGVPILIVSALGDQATIRGTLMAGAISFVSKQAEPAEMMAAVKSTLAGEPFTSQEVAAALLSSPATTSVGLSDQERRAMVLYASGLKMRTVARRMGVTEGTAQEYIKRVRAKYLKAGTPVPTKTDMYRMARNEGLVP
;
A
#
# COMPACT_ATOMS: atom_id res chain seq x y z
N MET A 1 18.75 26.95 14.23
CA MET A 1 18.75 26.67 12.79
C MET A 1 17.31 26.53 12.37
N THR A 2 16.80 27.48 11.63
CA THR A 2 15.43 27.48 11.10
C THR A 2 15.32 26.31 10.12
N THR A 3 14.57 25.29 10.49
CA THR A 3 14.38 24.11 9.63
C THR A 3 13.25 24.44 8.66
N SER A 4 13.61 24.96 7.50
CA SER A 4 12.69 25.07 6.38
C SER A 4 12.58 23.67 5.74
N ALA A 5 11.37 23.11 5.65
CA ALA A 5 11.11 21.81 5.04
C ALA A 5 10.05 21.92 3.94
N ARG A 6 10.26 21.21 2.83
CA ARG A 6 9.37 21.18 1.68
C ARG A 6 8.54 19.90 1.70
N PHE A 7 7.24 20.07 1.73
CA PHE A 7 6.30 18.96 1.81
C PHE A 7 5.51 18.76 0.52
N VAL A 8 5.25 17.51 0.22
CA VAL A 8 4.20 17.10 -0.71
C VAL A 8 3.12 16.39 0.12
N VAL A 9 1.86 16.82 -0.03
CA VAL A 9 0.72 16.23 0.67
C VAL A 9 -0.26 15.68 -0.36
N LEU A 10 -0.38 14.35 -0.38
CA LEU A 10 -1.29 13.60 -1.24
C LEU A 10 -2.46 13.06 -0.39
N GLU A 11 -3.62 13.69 -0.54
CA GLU A 11 -4.84 13.42 0.22
C GLU A 11 -6.04 13.89 -0.61
N ASP A 12 -7.05 13.06 -0.82
CA ASP A 12 -8.23 13.41 -1.61
C ASP A 12 -9.26 14.24 -0.84
N HIS A 13 -9.32 14.08 0.50
CA HIS A 13 -10.25 14.82 1.35
C HIS A 13 -9.72 16.21 1.71
N PRO A 14 -10.33 17.31 1.20
CA PRO A 14 -9.80 18.66 1.42
C PRO A 14 -9.64 19.05 2.88
N LEU A 15 -10.58 18.67 3.75
CA LEU A 15 -10.52 19.02 5.18
C LEU A 15 -9.38 18.31 5.91
N VAL A 16 -9.12 17.04 5.58
CA VAL A 16 -7.99 16.27 6.15
C VAL A 16 -6.67 16.88 5.70
N ARG A 17 -6.58 17.21 4.41
CA ARG A 17 -5.41 17.85 3.82
C ARG A 17 -5.09 19.19 4.48
N GLU A 18 -6.08 20.04 4.68
CA GLU A 18 -5.89 21.32 5.39
C GLU A 18 -5.52 21.13 6.86
N ALA A 19 -6.08 20.15 7.53
CA ALA A 19 -5.71 19.81 8.91
C ALA A 19 -4.23 19.39 9.02
N LEU A 20 -3.76 18.52 8.11
CA LEU A 20 -2.35 18.11 8.04
C LEU A 20 -1.43 19.33 7.79
N LEU A 21 -1.77 20.16 6.83
CA LEU A 21 -1.00 21.38 6.55
C LEU A 21 -0.98 22.33 7.75
N GLY A 22 -2.10 22.46 8.47
CA GLY A 22 -2.19 23.27 9.70
C GLY A 22 -1.27 22.73 10.80
N GLN A 23 -1.22 21.40 11.00
CA GLN A 23 -0.32 20.78 11.97
C GLN A 23 1.16 21.01 11.60
N LEU A 24 1.52 20.85 10.30
CA LEU A 24 2.87 21.12 9.83
C LEU A 24 3.29 22.56 10.10
N ARG A 25 2.43 23.54 9.77
CA ARG A 25 2.70 24.96 10.04
C ARG A 25 2.84 25.30 11.51
N GLY A 26 2.14 24.58 12.40
CA GLY A 26 2.26 24.76 13.84
C GLY A 26 3.52 24.14 14.46
N GLN A 27 4.21 23.24 13.75
CA GLN A 27 5.34 22.47 14.28
C GLN A 27 6.70 22.89 13.70
N PHE A 28 6.72 23.51 12.54
CA PHE A 28 7.93 23.97 11.86
C PHE A 28 7.88 25.50 11.73
N ASP A 29 9.00 26.16 11.97
CA ASP A 29 9.10 27.62 11.88
C ASP A 29 8.81 28.15 10.47
N GLU A 30 9.20 27.36 9.44
CA GLU A 30 8.96 27.65 8.04
C GLU A 30 8.73 26.34 7.27
N ILE A 31 7.63 26.29 6.51
CA ILE A 31 7.36 25.20 5.58
C ILE A 31 7.11 25.72 4.18
N ALA A 32 7.54 24.97 3.18
CA ALA A 32 7.09 25.12 1.81
C ALA A 32 6.24 23.93 1.40
N VAL A 33 5.16 24.16 0.68
CA VAL A 33 4.31 23.11 0.14
C VAL A 33 4.55 23.03 -1.37
N THR A 34 5.33 22.04 -1.78
CA THR A 34 5.65 21.79 -3.19
C THR A 34 4.42 21.34 -3.97
N TYR A 35 3.59 20.49 -3.35
CA TYR A 35 2.33 20.05 -3.92
C TYR A 35 1.33 19.69 -2.81
N SER A 36 0.06 19.98 -3.08
CA SER A 36 -1.05 19.58 -2.20
C SER A 36 -2.26 19.21 -3.05
N GLY A 37 -2.65 17.94 -3.05
CA GLY A 37 -3.74 17.42 -3.88
C GLY A 37 -3.84 15.90 -3.81
N HIS A 38 -4.37 15.27 -4.84
CA HIS A 38 -4.59 13.83 -4.89
C HIS A 38 -3.95 13.13 -6.12
N SER A 39 -3.30 13.90 -7.01
CA SER A 39 -2.69 13.36 -8.22
C SER A 39 -1.21 13.00 -7.99
N VAL A 40 -0.89 11.73 -8.07
CA VAL A 40 0.50 11.23 -7.96
C VAL A 40 1.38 11.79 -9.09
N ALA A 41 0.85 11.85 -10.32
CA ALA A 41 1.59 12.36 -11.46
C ALA A 41 1.96 13.86 -11.31
N ASP A 42 1.00 14.67 -10.83
CA ASP A 42 1.26 16.11 -10.61
C ASP A 42 2.24 16.34 -9.45
N ALA A 43 2.15 15.50 -8.40
CA ALA A 43 3.09 15.50 -7.28
C ALA A 43 4.52 15.18 -7.76
N ALA A 44 4.71 14.12 -8.55
CA ALA A 44 6.00 13.76 -9.10
C ALA A 44 6.59 14.85 -10.01
N ALA A 45 5.75 15.48 -10.84
CA ALA A 45 6.15 16.60 -11.67
C ALA A 45 6.58 17.83 -10.83
N ALA A 46 5.83 18.16 -9.78
CA ALA A 46 6.16 19.25 -8.87
C ALA A 46 7.48 18.98 -8.11
N ILE A 47 7.69 17.76 -7.64
CA ILE A 47 8.95 17.34 -6.99
C ILE A 47 10.13 17.52 -7.95
N SER A 48 9.98 17.10 -9.20
CA SER A 48 11.03 17.22 -10.22
C SER A 48 11.44 18.67 -10.48
N GLY A 49 10.49 19.63 -10.40
CA GLY A 49 10.75 21.05 -10.64
C GLY A 49 11.23 21.82 -9.41
N LEU A 50 10.65 21.55 -8.25
CA LEU A 50 10.81 22.35 -7.03
C LEU A 50 11.53 21.61 -5.90
N GLY A 51 11.65 20.28 -5.99
CA GLY A 51 12.14 19.41 -4.93
C GLY A 51 11.13 19.25 -3.78
N ALA A 52 11.37 18.25 -2.95
CA ALA A 52 10.67 18.04 -1.69
C ALA A 52 11.59 17.30 -0.71
N ASP A 53 11.30 17.44 0.58
CA ASP A 53 12.05 16.78 1.65
C ASP A 53 11.26 15.64 2.30
N CYS A 54 9.91 15.66 2.14
CA CYS A 54 9.02 14.59 2.62
C CYS A 54 7.73 14.55 1.81
N ILE A 55 7.28 13.34 1.49
CA ILE A 55 5.96 13.08 0.92
C ILE A 55 5.08 12.52 2.05
N ILE A 56 3.91 13.13 2.27
CA ILE A 56 2.84 12.60 3.12
C ILE A 56 1.78 12.07 2.17
N LEU A 57 1.51 10.77 2.24
CA LEU A 57 0.66 10.05 1.29
C LEU A 57 -0.48 9.33 1.99
N ASP A 58 -1.71 9.65 1.63
CA ASP A 58 -2.85 8.78 1.94
C ASP A 58 -2.88 7.57 0.98
N LEU A 59 -3.34 6.44 1.49
CA LEU A 59 -3.52 5.22 0.70
C LEU A 59 -4.75 5.27 -0.20
N ASP A 60 -5.77 6.04 0.16
CA ASP A 60 -6.98 6.22 -0.65
C ASP A 60 -7.01 7.63 -1.24
N LEU A 61 -6.65 7.75 -2.50
CA LEU A 61 -6.67 9.01 -3.24
C LEU A 61 -7.94 9.19 -4.09
N GLY A 62 -8.92 8.28 -3.97
CA GLY A 62 -10.14 8.32 -4.76
C GLY A 62 -9.96 8.05 -6.26
N ASP A 63 -8.76 7.66 -6.69
CA ASP A 63 -8.40 7.45 -8.10
C ASP A 63 -8.58 5.99 -8.57
N GLY A 64 -8.96 5.09 -7.65
CA GLY A 64 -9.13 3.66 -7.92
C GLY A 64 -7.83 2.91 -8.21
N ARG A 65 -6.66 3.54 -8.09
CA ARG A 65 -5.36 2.89 -8.26
C ARG A 65 -4.99 2.06 -7.02
N ASN A 66 -4.13 1.07 -7.23
CA ASN A 66 -3.55 0.32 -6.13
C ASN A 66 -2.58 1.22 -5.33
N PRO A 67 -2.75 1.37 -4.01
CA PRO A 67 -1.86 2.17 -3.17
C PRO A 67 -0.37 1.82 -3.31
N VAL A 68 -0.05 0.53 -3.49
CA VAL A 68 1.34 0.08 -3.71
C VAL A 68 1.92 0.65 -5.01
N ALA A 69 1.10 0.75 -6.08
CA ALA A 69 1.54 1.35 -7.34
C ALA A 69 1.82 2.86 -7.18
N ASN A 70 1.01 3.56 -6.38
CA ASN A 70 1.24 4.97 -6.06
C ASN A 70 2.57 5.18 -5.31
N VAL A 71 2.89 4.29 -4.37
CA VAL A 71 4.20 4.33 -3.67
C VAL A 71 5.34 4.06 -4.63
N LEU A 72 5.24 3.05 -5.50
CA LEU A 72 6.30 2.73 -6.48
C LEU A 72 6.61 3.91 -7.40
N ASP A 73 5.57 4.61 -7.91
CA ASP A 73 5.75 5.79 -8.75
C ASP A 73 6.45 6.93 -7.98
N LEU A 74 6.16 7.11 -6.69
CA LEU A 74 6.73 8.19 -5.88
C LEU A 74 8.14 7.86 -5.37
N VAL A 75 8.47 6.60 -5.11
CA VAL A 75 9.82 6.17 -4.68
C VAL A 75 10.88 6.54 -5.71
N GLU A 76 10.54 6.56 -7.00
CA GLU A 76 11.44 6.99 -8.06
C GLU A 76 11.91 8.45 -7.92
N THR A 77 11.17 9.28 -7.17
CA THR A 77 11.58 10.66 -6.88
C THR A 77 12.74 10.76 -5.89
N GLY A 78 13.05 9.69 -5.17
CA GLY A 78 14.07 9.66 -4.11
C GLY A 78 13.68 10.38 -2.82
N VAL A 79 12.45 10.92 -2.73
CA VAL A 79 11.95 11.64 -1.55
C VAL A 79 11.33 10.65 -0.56
N PRO A 80 11.68 10.72 0.74
CA PRO A 80 11.12 9.82 1.75
C PRO A 80 9.60 9.95 1.88
N ILE A 81 8.91 8.81 2.00
CA ILE A 81 7.44 8.72 2.00
C ILE A 81 6.95 8.30 3.38
N LEU A 82 6.10 9.13 3.98
CA LEU A 82 5.27 8.83 5.15
C LEU A 82 3.86 8.48 4.66
N ILE A 83 3.39 7.29 4.98
CA ILE A 83 1.99 6.92 4.80
C ILE A 83 1.17 7.43 5.98
N VAL A 84 0.09 8.15 5.67
CA VAL A 84 -0.91 8.62 6.65
C VAL A 84 -2.27 8.12 6.18
N SER A 85 -2.80 7.07 6.81
CA SER A 85 -4.07 6.49 6.37
C SER A 85 -4.95 6.06 7.54
N ALA A 86 -6.27 6.02 7.31
CA ALA A 86 -7.14 5.27 8.20
C ALA A 86 -6.68 3.81 8.18
N LEU A 87 -6.60 3.14 9.34
CA LEU A 87 -6.12 1.75 9.46
C LEU A 87 -6.76 0.90 8.36
N GLY A 88 -5.99 0.64 7.31
CA GLY A 88 -6.36 -0.18 6.18
C GLY A 88 -6.09 -1.66 6.44
N ASP A 89 -6.30 -2.50 5.42
CA ASP A 89 -5.92 -3.89 5.54
C ASP A 89 -4.38 -4.00 5.66
N GLN A 90 -3.95 -4.92 6.53
CA GLN A 90 -2.53 -5.11 6.87
C GLN A 90 -1.66 -5.50 5.66
N ALA A 91 -2.25 -6.13 4.64
CA ALA A 91 -1.55 -6.51 3.43
C ALA A 91 -1.18 -5.27 2.60
N THR A 92 -2.06 -4.29 2.51
CA THR A 92 -1.80 -3.00 1.86
C THR A 92 -0.72 -2.22 2.60
N ILE A 93 -0.80 -2.10 3.93
CA ILE A 93 0.24 -1.43 4.74
C ILE A 93 1.61 -2.09 4.51
N ARG A 94 1.67 -3.41 4.61
CA ARG A 94 2.91 -4.16 4.36
C ARG A 94 3.41 -3.96 2.93
N GLY A 95 2.51 -4.04 1.96
CA GLY A 95 2.83 -3.84 0.55
C GLY A 95 3.44 -2.48 0.27
N THR A 96 2.92 -1.41 0.86
CA THR A 96 3.45 -0.04 0.70
C THR A 96 4.82 0.16 1.37
N LEU A 97 5.03 -0.42 2.56
CA LEU A 97 6.35 -0.42 3.21
C LEU A 97 7.39 -1.21 2.39
N MET A 98 7.01 -2.37 1.85
CA MET A 98 7.89 -3.16 0.96
C MET A 98 8.15 -2.46 -0.38
N ALA A 99 7.23 -1.62 -0.85
CA ALA A 99 7.41 -0.80 -2.06
C ALA A 99 8.36 0.38 -1.84
N GLY A 100 8.72 0.70 -0.58
CA GLY A 100 9.72 1.71 -0.27
C GLY A 100 9.21 2.90 0.54
N ALA A 101 7.95 2.92 1.01
CA ALA A 101 7.55 3.86 2.04
C ALA A 101 8.33 3.55 3.32
N ILE A 102 8.88 4.58 3.97
CA ILE A 102 9.74 4.36 5.15
C ILE A 102 8.99 4.47 6.47
N SER A 103 7.84 5.13 6.48
CA SER A 103 7.07 5.39 7.68
C SER A 103 5.58 5.16 7.46
N PHE A 104 4.89 4.77 8.53
CA PHE A 104 3.43 4.65 8.55
C PHE A 104 2.86 5.18 9.87
N VAL A 105 1.79 5.97 9.78
CA VAL A 105 1.02 6.44 10.93
C VAL A 105 -0.48 6.43 10.60
N SER A 106 -1.31 6.15 11.60
CA SER A 106 -2.75 6.20 11.47
C SER A 106 -3.26 7.65 11.40
N LYS A 107 -4.29 7.93 10.58
CA LYS A 107 -5.03 9.21 10.61
C LYS A 107 -5.69 9.47 11.99
N GLN A 108 -5.86 8.44 12.80
CA GLN A 108 -6.42 8.53 14.16
C GLN A 108 -5.34 8.74 15.23
N ALA A 109 -4.06 8.77 14.85
CA ALA A 109 -2.97 9.01 15.79
C ALA A 109 -3.07 10.41 16.39
N GLU A 110 -2.58 10.53 17.63
CA GLU A 110 -2.47 11.82 18.29
C GLU A 110 -1.54 12.77 17.51
N PRO A 111 -1.81 14.10 17.52
CA PRO A 111 -0.99 15.07 16.78
C PRO A 111 0.51 14.96 17.08
N ALA A 112 0.88 14.65 18.32
CA ALA A 112 2.28 14.48 18.71
C ALA A 112 2.94 13.27 18.01
N GLU A 113 2.21 12.16 17.87
CA GLU A 113 2.68 10.96 17.19
C GLU A 113 2.82 11.21 15.67
N MET A 114 1.84 11.88 15.07
CA MET A 114 1.89 12.30 13.68
C MET A 114 3.15 13.15 13.41
N MET A 115 3.43 14.13 14.27
CA MET A 115 4.61 14.99 14.10
C MET A 115 5.92 14.26 14.37
N ALA A 116 5.93 13.27 15.27
CA ALA A 116 7.10 12.40 15.46
C ALA A 116 7.38 11.59 14.17
N ALA A 117 6.34 11.03 13.55
CA ALA A 117 6.47 10.31 12.27
C ALA A 117 7.00 11.22 11.16
N VAL A 118 6.50 12.46 11.04
CA VAL A 118 7.00 13.43 10.05
C VAL A 118 8.48 13.75 10.27
N LYS A 119 8.90 14.00 11.52
CA LYS A 119 10.29 14.32 11.85
C LYS A 119 11.24 13.14 11.55
N SER A 120 10.85 11.92 11.93
CA SER A 120 11.63 10.72 11.59
C SER A 120 11.74 10.54 10.07
N THR A 121 10.63 10.70 9.34
CA THR A 121 10.64 10.58 7.87
C THR A 121 11.56 11.62 7.21
N LEU A 122 11.53 12.87 7.68
CA LEU A 122 12.45 13.93 7.22
C LEU A 122 13.93 13.60 7.48
N ALA A 123 14.21 12.89 8.59
CA ALA A 123 15.54 12.41 8.90
C ALA A 123 15.96 11.16 8.09
N GLY A 124 15.06 10.61 7.28
CA GLY A 124 15.27 9.33 6.59
C GLY A 124 15.17 8.12 7.52
N GLU A 125 14.63 8.29 8.72
CA GLU A 125 14.49 7.23 9.72
C GLU A 125 13.08 6.61 9.65
N PRO A 126 12.96 5.28 9.74
CA PRO A 126 11.66 4.62 9.78
C PRO A 126 10.88 5.00 11.03
N PHE A 127 9.57 5.24 10.85
CA PHE A 127 8.64 5.39 11.96
C PHE A 127 7.43 4.47 11.74
N THR A 128 7.12 3.71 12.78
CA THR A 128 5.89 2.91 12.81
C THR A 128 5.34 2.96 14.23
N SER A 129 4.09 3.36 14.38
CA SER A 129 3.47 3.39 15.71
C SER A 129 3.44 1.99 16.33
N GLN A 130 3.46 1.92 17.66
CA GLN A 130 3.44 0.66 18.39
C GLN A 130 2.20 -0.17 18.02
N GLU A 131 1.06 0.48 17.80
CA GLU A 131 -0.19 -0.16 17.38
C GLU A 131 -0.07 -0.80 15.99
N VAL A 132 0.49 -0.07 15.03
CA VAL A 132 0.71 -0.57 13.67
C VAL A 132 1.77 -1.67 13.65
N ALA A 133 2.85 -1.51 14.42
CA ALA A 133 3.87 -2.55 14.55
C ALA A 133 3.27 -3.83 15.16
N ALA A 134 2.47 -3.71 16.23
CA ALA A 134 1.76 -4.84 16.82
C ALA A 134 0.78 -5.49 15.84
N ALA A 135 0.04 -4.70 15.06
CA ALA A 135 -0.86 -5.21 14.03
C ALA A 135 -0.11 -5.94 12.91
N LEU A 136 1.03 -5.43 12.47
CA LEU A 136 1.88 -6.09 11.47
C LEU A 136 2.51 -7.39 11.98
N LEU A 137 2.84 -7.46 13.27
CA LEU A 137 3.39 -8.65 13.92
C LEU A 137 2.30 -9.66 14.29
N SER A 138 1.11 -9.21 14.69
CA SER A 138 -0.03 -10.04 15.09
C SER A 138 -0.77 -10.65 13.89
N SER A 139 -0.59 -10.08 12.71
CA SER A 139 -1.00 -10.77 11.50
C SER A 139 -0.24 -12.09 11.47
N PRO A 140 -0.94 -13.23 11.32
CA PRO A 140 -0.23 -14.41 10.89
C PRO A 140 0.59 -13.93 9.69
N ALA A 141 1.93 -14.10 9.80
CA ALA A 141 2.80 -13.98 8.64
C ALA A 141 1.98 -14.58 7.53
N THR A 142 1.62 -13.80 6.49
CA THR A 142 0.83 -14.34 5.37
C THR A 142 1.33 -15.74 5.28
N THR A 143 0.52 -16.71 5.73
CA THR A 143 0.83 -18.08 5.47
C THR A 143 0.86 -18.02 3.96
N SER A 144 2.06 -17.81 3.42
CA SER A 144 2.26 -18.02 2.01
C SER A 144 1.88 -19.48 1.93
N VAL A 145 0.60 -19.67 1.63
CA VAL A 145 0.07 -20.98 1.39
C VAL A 145 0.99 -21.45 0.30
N GLY A 146 1.98 -22.32 0.62
CA GLY A 146 3.12 -22.64 -0.23
C GLY A 146 2.65 -23.09 -1.61
N LEU A 147 2.08 -22.13 -2.35
CA LEU A 147 1.63 -22.32 -3.71
C LEU A 147 2.86 -22.47 -4.60
N SER A 148 2.86 -23.50 -5.43
CA SER A 148 3.82 -23.57 -6.53
C SER A 148 3.55 -22.43 -7.53
N ASP A 149 4.53 -22.10 -8.37
CA ASP A 149 4.37 -21.04 -9.39
C ASP A 149 3.18 -21.29 -10.31
N GLN A 150 2.90 -22.55 -10.64
CA GLN A 150 1.75 -22.93 -11.48
C GLN A 150 0.42 -22.75 -10.72
N GLU A 151 0.36 -23.09 -9.45
CA GLU A 151 -0.82 -22.89 -8.60
C GLU A 151 -1.10 -21.40 -8.41
N ARG A 152 -0.07 -20.61 -8.15
CA ARG A 152 -0.14 -19.14 -8.04
C ARG A 152 -0.64 -18.53 -9.34
N ARG A 153 -0.05 -18.92 -10.48
CA ARG A 153 -0.44 -18.43 -11.81
C ARG A 153 -1.89 -18.80 -12.14
N ALA A 154 -2.33 -20.04 -11.83
CA ALA A 154 -3.70 -20.46 -12.01
C ALA A 154 -4.67 -19.64 -11.15
N MET A 155 -4.32 -19.41 -9.88
CA MET A 155 -5.10 -18.58 -8.94
C MET A 155 -5.29 -17.16 -9.45
N VAL A 156 -4.21 -16.49 -9.85
CA VAL A 156 -4.23 -15.12 -10.38
C VAL A 156 -5.16 -15.01 -11.60
N LEU A 157 -4.97 -15.88 -12.59
CA LEU A 157 -5.78 -15.85 -13.81
C LEU A 157 -7.27 -16.16 -13.53
N TYR A 158 -7.55 -17.10 -12.65
CA TYR A 158 -8.92 -17.46 -12.29
C TYR A 158 -9.59 -16.38 -11.44
N ALA A 159 -8.90 -15.84 -10.46
CA ALA A 159 -9.35 -14.73 -9.62
C ALA A 159 -9.65 -13.47 -10.45
N SER A 160 -8.83 -13.15 -11.45
CA SER A 160 -9.05 -12.04 -12.40
C SER A 160 -10.29 -12.20 -13.31
N GLY A 161 -11.18 -13.13 -13.02
CA GLY A 161 -12.46 -13.25 -13.73
C GLY A 161 -12.46 -14.25 -14.89
N LEU A 162 -11.32 -14.78 -15.33
CA LEU A 162 -11.24 -15.65 -16.49
C LEU A 162 -11.99 -16.98 -16.29
N LYS A 163 -12.57 -17.49 -17.38
CA LYS A 163 -13.16 -18.85 -17.42
C LYS A 163 -12.04 -19.90 -17.42
N MET A 164 -12.29 -21.08 -16.85
CA MET A 164 -11.28 -22.13 -16.71
C MET A 164 -10.59 -22.49 -18.03
N ARG A 165 -11.34 -22.59 -19.10
CA ARG A 165 -10.81 -22.81 -20.46
C ARG A 165 -9.79 -21.74 -20.89
N THR A 166 -10.02 -20.48 -20.51
CA THR A 166 -9.09 -19.38 -20.82
C THR A 166 -7.86 -19.42 -19.92
N VAL A 167 -8.02 -19.79 -18.66
CA VAL A 167 -6.91 -20.03 -17.72
C VAL A 167 -5.99 -21.11 -18.30
N ALA A 168 -6.54 -22.26 -18.66
CA ALA A 168 -5.81 -23.38 -19.23
C ALA A 168 -5.01 -22.96 -20.49
N ARG A 169 -5.67 -22.27 -21.42
CA ARG A 169 -5.01 -21.76 -22.65
C ARG A 169 -3.85 -20.82 -22.34
N ARG A 170 -4.02 -19.88 -21.39
CA ARG A 170 -2.95 -18.93 -21.01
C ARG A 170 -1.79 -19.59 -20.27
N MET A 171 -2.05 -20.70 -19.61
CA MET A 171 -1.03 -21.48 -18.93
C MET A 171 -0.35 -22.51 -19.82
N GLY A 172 -0.87 -22.77 -21.02
CA GLY A 172 -0.36 -23.81 -21.93
C GLY A 172 -0.65 -25.23 -21.42
N VAL A 173 -1.75 -25.44 -20.69
CA VAL A 173 -2.14 -26.74 -20.11
C VAL A 173 -3.56 -27.14 -20.52
N THR A 174 -3.96 -28.36 -20.19
CA THR A 174 -5.36 -28.80 -20.39
C THR A 174 -6.29 -28.16 -19.37
N GLU A 175 -7.58 -28.07 -19.68
CA GLU A 175 -8.57 -27.54 -18.73
C GLU A 175 -8.64 -28.37 -17.43
N GLY A 176 -8.50 -29.69 -17.51
CA GLY A 176 -8.41 -30.57 -16.37
C GLY A 176 -7.19 -30.27 -15.49
N THR A 177 -6.04 -30.00 -16.08
CA THR A 177 -4.82 -29.60 -15.34
C THR A 177 -5.01 -28.26 -14.62
N ALA A 178 -5.61 -27.27 -15.28
CA ALA A 178 -5.90 -25.99 -14.65
C ALA A 178 -6.91 -26.12 -13.49
N GLN A 179 -7.92 -27.00 -13.63
CA GLN A 179 -8.86 -27.33 -12.55
C GLN A 179 -8.15 -27.97 -11.35
N GLU A 180 -7.21 -28.90 -11.60
CA GLU A 180 -6.42 -29.51 -10.52
C GLU A 180 -5.53 -28.48 -9.78
N TYR A 181 -4.94 -27.51 -10.47
CA TYR A 181 -4.24 -26.42 -9.79
C TYR A 181 -5.17 -25.63 -8.87
N ILE A 182 -6.35 -25.25 -9.33
CA ILE A 182 -7.33 -24.52 -8.50
C ILE A 182 -7.80 -25.36 -7.32
N LYS A 183 -7.99 -26.66 -7.51
CA LYS A 183 -8.35 -27.59 -6.42
C LYS A 183 -7.26 -27.66 -5.36
N ARG A 184 -5.99 -27.75 -5.76
CA ARG A 184 -4.85 -27.75 -4.84
C ARG A 184 -4.72 -26.41 -4.10
N VAL A 185 -4.92 -25.29 -4.78
CA VAL A 185 -4.98 -23.96 -4.17
C VAL A 185 -6.03 -23.95 -3.05
N ARG A 186 -7.27 -24.36 -3.34
CA ARG A 186 -8.35 -24.43 -2.33
C ARG A 186 -8.00 -25.34 -1.15
N ALA A 187 -7.40 -26.50 -1.41
CA ALA A 187 -7.00 -27.43 -0.36
C ALA A 187 -5.93 -26.85 0.56
N LYS A 188 -4.97 -26.12 -0.01
CA LYS A 188 -3.90 -25.46 0.73
C LYS A 188 -4.44 -24.32 1.60
N TYR A 189 -5.34 -23.47 1.09
CA TYR A 189 -6.00 -22.42 1.87
C TYR A 189 -6.92 -22.99 2.94
N LEU A 190 -7.63 -24.07 2.66
CA LEU A 190 -8.43 -24.76 3.67
C LEU A 190 -7.54 -25.27 4.82
N LYS A 191 -6.40 -25.89 4.50
CA LYS A 191 -5.42 -26.35 5.50
C LYS A 191 -4.81 -25.22 6.31
N ALA A 192 -4.68 -24.03 5.71
CA ALA A 192 -4.20 -22.83 6.38
C ALA A 192 -5.28 -22.10 7.20
N GLY A 193 -6.51 -22.63 7.30
CA GLY A 193 -7.61 -22.05 8.07
C GLY A 193 -8.32 -20.87 7.37
N THR A 194 -8.03 -20.60 6.10
CA THR A 194 -8.62 -19.50 5.32
C THR A 194 -9.27 -20.03 4.04
N PRO A 195 -10.41 -20.75 4.12
CA PRO A 195 -11.00 -21.40 2.97
C PRO A 195 -11.43 -20.40 1.88
N VAL A 196 -11.17 -20.75 0.62
CA VAL A 196 -11.55 -19.96 -0.57
C VAL A 196 -12.47 -20.79 -1.49
N PRO A 197 -13.70 -21.11 -1.06
CA PRO A 197 -14.58 -22.02 -1.78
C PRO A 197 -15.07 -21.45 -3.11
N THR A 198 -15.31 -20.14 -3.18
CA THR A 198 -15.83 -19.48 -4.39
C THR A 198 -14.74 -18.74 -5.15
N LYS A 199 -15.07 -18.35 -6.39
CA LYS A 199 -14.20 -17.49 -7.21
C LYS A 199 -14.02 -16.12 -6.57
N THR A 200 -15.06 -15.59 -5.96
CA THR A 200 -15.05 -14.30 -5.26
C THR A 200 -14.15 -14.36 -4.03
N ASP A 201 -14.20 -15.45 -3.24
CA ASP A 201 -13.31 -15.61 -2.10
C ASP A 201 -11.84 -15.71 -2.56
N MET A 202 -11.60 -16.41 -3.66
CA MET A 202 -10.26 -16.53 -4.25
C MET A 202 -9.75 -15.19 -4.77
N TYR A 203 -10.63 -14.36 -5.38
CA TYR A 203 -10.28 -13.01 -5.78
C TYR A 203 -9.92 -12.14 -4.56
N ARG A 204 -10.76 -12.15 -3.52
CA ARG A 204 -10.51 -11.41 -2.29
C ARG A 204 -9.18 -11.82 -1.65
N MET A 205 -8.90 -13.11 -1.61
CA MET A 205 -7.62 -13.62 -1.09
C MET A 205 -6.44 -13.22 -1.96
N ALA A 206 -6.54 -13.38 -3.28
CA ALA A 206 -5.49 -12.98 -4.22
C ALA A 206 -5.21 -11.47 -4.16
N ARG A 207 -6.26 -10.66 -3.93
CA ARG A 207 -6.13 -9.23 -3.72
C ARG A 207 -5.42 -8.91 -2.39
N ASN A 208 -5.80 -9.57 -1.31
CA ASN A 208 -5.17 -9.41 0.01
C ASN A 208 -3.68 -9.84 0.01
N GLU A 209 -3.30 -10.75 -0.88
CA GLU A 209 -1.91 -11.17 -1.08
C GLU A 209 -1.16 -10.32 -2.12
N GLY A 210 -1.80 -9.28 -2.68
CA GLY A 210 -1.20 -8.42 -3.71
C GLY A 210 -0.95 -9.12 -5.06
N LEU A 211 -1.62 -10.24 -5.30
CA LEU A 211 -1.46 -11.04 -6.53
C LEU A 211 -2.34 -10.54 -7.68
N VAL A 212 -3.40 -9.82 -7.38
CA VAL A 212 -4.33 -9.19 -8.34
C VAL A 212 -4.69 -7.79 -7.84
N PRO A 213 -5.00 -6.85 -8.75
CA PRO A 213 -5.42 -5.50 -8.39
C PRO A 213 -6.79 -5.47 -7.69
#